data_075030cc26a4ba96c3148cbabfeadc23
#
_entry.id   075030cc26a4ba96c3148cbabfeadc23
#
_cell.length_a   1.000
_cell.length_b   1.000
_cell.length_c   1.000
_cell.angle_alpha   90.00
_cell.angle_beta   90.00
_cell.angle_gamma   90.00
#
_symmetry.space_group_name_H-M   'P 1'
#
loop_
_entity.id
_entity.type
_entity.pdbx_description
1 polymer ?
#
loop_
_entity_poly.entity_id
_entity_poly.type
_entity_poly.pdbx_seq_one_letter_code
_entity_poly.pdbx_strand_id
1 'polypeptide(L)'
;MSDLQIIRPFGPSIAKITMPDELIKDLNNYIDKTILDEEKVSKLDHSNQLAGKVKQEFLLENKFMEEIKWGEFLGKAVKTWLHHDAQKQLKSFEIIKCWIVRQFKNEYNPTHWHGGHISGAGFLKVPKSLGESTQQKKSKKYRGGSLQLIHGARMFTCPSTLNITPEVGDFYLFPNYLMHTVFPFKDTEEERRSI
;
A
#
# COMPACT_ATOMS: atom_id res chain seq x y z
N MET A 1 -16.91 5.02 -13.00
CA MET A 1 -16.65 4.10 -11.87
C MET A 1 -15.26 3.58 -12.08
N SER A 2 -14.37 3.70 -11.08
CA SER A 2 -13.08 3.03 -11.13
C SER A 2 -13.31 1.52 -11.26
N ASP A 3 -12.62 0.87 -12.18
CA ASP A 3 -12.74 -0.57 -12.40
C ASP A 3 -12.23 -1.30 -11.15
N LEU A 4 -13.16 -1.83 -10.34
CA LEU A 4 -12.81 -2.66 -9.19
C LEU A 4 -12.60 -4.09 -9.66
N GLN A 5 -11.41 -4.62 -9.45
CA GLN A 5 -11.08 -6.01 -9.71
C GLN A 5 -10.96 -6.81 -8.41
N ILE A 6 -11.65 -7.93 -8.29
CA ILE A 6 -11.51 -8.88 -7.19
C ILE A 6 -10.55 -9.99 -7.60
N ILE A 7 -9.51 -10.19 -6.80
CA ILE A 7 -8.47 -11.19 -7.02
C ILE A 7 -8.52 -12.20 -5.87
N ARG A 8 -8.59 -13.49 -6.20
CA ARG A 8 -8.57 -14.60 -5.22
C ARG A 8 -7.33 -15.49 -5.43
N PRO A 9 -6.13 -15.01 -5.08
CA PRO A 9 -4.92 -15.80 -5.27
C PRO A 9 -4.82 -16.96 -4.29
N PHE A 10 -5.59 -16.90 -3.21
CA PHE A 10 -5.74 -17.92 -2.15
C PHE A 10 -7.14 -17.77 -1.50
N GLY A 11 -7.38 -18.33 -0.33
CA GLY A 11 -8.70 -18.29 0.34
C GLY A 11 -9.31 -16.89 0.49
N PRO A 12 -8.66 -15.90 1.16
CA PRO A 12 -9.14 -14.52 1.20
C PRO A 12 -9.01 -13.83 -0.15
N SER A 13 -10.01 -13.02 -0.50
CA SER A 13 -9.95 -12.17 -1.69
C SER A 13 -9.22 -10.87 -1.42
N ILE A 14 -8.78 -10.24 -2.49
CA ILE A 14 -8.12 -8.94 -2.52
C ILE A 14 -8.84 -8.08 -3.56
N ALA A 15 -9.16 -6.84 -3.22
CA ALA A 15 -9.68 -5.89 -4.19
C ALA A 15 -8.55 -5.01 -4.73
N LYS A 16 -8.47 -4.91 -6.06
CA LYS A 16 -7.65 -3.92 -6.75
C LYS A 16 -8.56 -2.82 -7.29
N ILE A 17 -8.22 -1.58 -7.04
CA ILE A 17 -8.92 -0.39 -7.54
C ILE A 17 -7.92 0.62 -8.06
N THR A 18 -8.35 1.49 -8.96
CA THR A 18 -7.55 2.61 -9.45
C THR A 18 -7.90 3.88 -8.68
N MET A 19 -6.90 4.53 -8.11
CA MET A 19 -7.06 5.85 -7.51
C MET A 19 -7.26 6.91 -8.61
N PRO A 20 -8.18 7.86 -8.41
CA PRO A 20 -8.29 9.02 -9.30
C PRO A 20 -6.98 9.84 -9.31
N ASP A 21 -6.61 10.35 -10.47
CA ASP A 21 -5.39 11.18 -10.65
C ASP A 21 -5.36 12.39 -9.72
N GLU A 22 -6.51 12.99 -9.44
CA GLU A 22 -6.66 14.10 -8.51
C GLU A 22 -6.23 13.70 -7.09
N LEU A 23 -6.69 12.55 -6.58
CA LEU A 23 -6.30 12.05 -5.27
C LEU A 23 -4.79 11.78 -5.19
N ILE A 24 -4.20 11.18 -6.25
CA ILE A 24 -2.77 10.93 -6.33
C ILE A 24 -1.99 12.25 -6.26
N LYS A 25 -2.43 13.25 -7.00
CA LYS A 25 -1.85 14.59 -7.04
C LYS A 25 -1.92 15.27 -5.67
N ASP A 26 -3.09 15.24 -5.04
CA ASP A 26 -3.30 15.89 -3.73
C ASP A 26 -2.46 15.24 -2.64
N LEU A 27 -2.41 13.91 -2.59
CA LEU A 27 -1.58 13.15 -1.67
C LEU A 27 -0.08 13.45 -1.88
N ASN A 28 0.38 13.47 -3.12
CA ASN A 28 1.76 13.81 -3.44
C ASN A 28 2.08 15.25 -3.03
N ASN A 29 1.25 16.22 -3.37
CA ASN A 29 1.43 17.62 -3.02
C ASN A 29 1.46 17.85 -1.50
N TYR A 30 0.60 17.13 -0.76
CA TYR A 30 0.58 17.21 0.70
C TYR A 30 1.92 16.78 1.30
N ILE A 31 2.46 15.63 0.87
CA ILE A 31 3.75 15.15 1.36
C ILE A 31 4.91 16.03 0.90
N ASP A 32 4.90 16.49 -0.36
CA ASP A 32 5.95 17.37 -0.88
C ASP A 32 6.02 18.70 -0.11
N LYS A 33 4.88 19.22 0.40
CA LYS A 33 4.84 20.36 1.31
C LYS A 33 5.27 19.99 2.74
N THR A 34 4.84 18.83 3.23
CA THR A 34 5.15 18.37 4.60
C THR A 34 6.65 18.22 4.81
N ILE A 35 7.38 17.66 3.86
CA ILE A 35 8.84 17.45 3.97
C ILE A 35 9.66 18.75 3.98
N LEU A 36 9.08 19.87 3.58
CA LEU A 36 9.71 21.21 3.62
C LEU A 36 9.46 21.94 4.95
N ASP A 37 8.65 21.38 5.83
CA ASP A 37 8.22 21.97 7.10
C ASP A 37 8.70 21.07 8.27
N GLU A 38 9.78 21.46 8.91
CA GLU A 38 10.42 20.66 9.99
C GLU A 38 9.48 20.39 11.16
N GLU A 39 8.59 21.34 11.50
CA GLU A 39 7.60 21.16 12.57
C GLU A 39 6.58 20.09 12.18
N LYS A 40 6.07 20.13 10.96
CA LYS A 40 5.17 19.10 10.42
C LYS A 40 5.84 17.74 10.33
N VAL A 41 7.07 17.68 9.83
CA VAL A 41 7.87 16.45 9.79
C VAL A 41 7.92 15.84 11.19
N SER A 42 8.33 16.61 12.20
CA SER A 42 8.44 16.13 13.59
C SER A 42 7.10 15.66 14.17
N LYS A 43 6.00 16.35 13.84
CA LYS A 43 4.66 16.03 14.35
C LYS A 43 4.05 14.79 13.69
N LEU A 44 4.27 14.61 12.40
CA LEU A 44 3.59 13.59 11.62
C LEU A 44 4.43 12.32 11.42
N ASP A 45 5.73 12.37 11.66
CA ASP A 45 6.61 11.21 11.55
C ASP A 45 6.23 10.13 12.56
N HIS A 46 5.88 8.96 12.05
CA HIS A 46 5.45 7.81 12.81
C HIS A 46 6.37 6.59 12.64
N SER A 47 7.49 6.76 11.96
CA SER A 47 8.43 5.70 11.57
C SER A 47 8.85 4.82 12.75
N ASN A 48 9.03 5.41 13.95
CA ASN A 48 9.44 4.70 15.16
C ASN A 48 8.38 3.72 15.72
N GLN A 49 7.14 3.79 15.24
CA GLN A 49 6.04 2.95 15.70
C GLN A 49 5.63 1.89 14.67
N LEU A 50 6.25 1.92 13.50
CA LEU A 50 5.96 1.02 12.40
C LEU A 50 7.10 0.00 12.20
N ALA A 51 6.80 -1.10 11.54
CA ALA A 51 7.76 -2.21 11.40
C ALA A 51 8.85 -1.92 10.35
N GLY A 52 8.71 -0.87 9.56
CA GLY A 52 9.57 -0.57 8.42
C GLY A 52 11.00 -0.19 8.82
N LYS A 53 11.98 -0.58 7.99
CA LYS A 53 13.29 0.05 7.94
C LYS A 53 13.27 1.06 6.80
N VAL A 54 12.45 2.08 6.96
CA VAL A 54 12.24 3.18 6.03
C VAL A 54 12.50 4.52 6.72
N LYS A 55 12.97 5.47 5.94
CA LYS A 55 13.42 6.75 6.48
C LYS A 55 12.27 7.60 7.02
N GLN A 56 11.13 7.58 6.37
CA GLN A 56 10.01 8.45 6.69
C GLN A 56 8.66 7.78 6.44
N GLU A 57 7.81 7.79 7.47
CA GLU A 57 6.43 7.35 7.43
C GLU A 57 5.56 8.40 8.12
N PHE A 58 4.76 9.13 7.34
CA PHE A 58 3.96 10.26 7.82
C PHE A 58 2.50 9.91 7.97
N LEU A 59 1.94 10.14 9.16
CA LEU A 59 0.49 10.10 9.36
C LEU A 59 -0.20 11.18 8.52
N LEU A 60 -1.35 10.84 7.95
CA LEU A 60 -2.22 11.82 7.32
C LEU A 60 -3.12 12.48 8.38
N GLU A 61 -3.21 13.80 8.33
CA GLU A 61 -4.12 14.55 9.18
C GLU A 61 -5.58 14.30 8.77
N ASN A 62 -6.47 14.13 9.75
CA ASN A 62 -7.90 13.88 9.50
C ASN A 62 -8.52 14.98 8.64
N LYS A 63 -8.21 16.24 8.94
CA LYS A 63 -8.70 17.40 8.18
C LYS A 63 -8.32 17.29 6.70
N PHE A 64 -7.09 16.90 6.39
CA PHE A 64 -6.66 16.72 5.01
C PHE A 64 -7.38 15.55 4.33
N MET A 65 -7.56 14.42 5.02
CA MET A 65 -8.32 13.28 4.48
C MET A 65 -9.77 13.64 4.18
N GLU A 66 -10.40 14.50 5.00
CA GLU A 66 -11.75 15.02 4.76
C GLU A 66 -11.79 15.94 3.53
N GLU A 67 -10.83 16.87 3.40
CA GLU A 67 -10.72 17.80 2.27
C GLU A 67 -10.63 17.07 0.93
N ILE A 68 -9.83 16.00 0.84
CA ILE A 68 -9.65 15.22 -0.38
C ILE A 68 -10.70 14.10 -0.54
N LYS A 69 -11.66 13.97 0.38
CA LYS A 69 -12.70 12.92 0.39
C LYS A 69 -12.13 11.50 0.38
N TRP A 70 -11.00 11.30 1.03
CA TRP A 70 -10.32 10.01 1.11
C TRP A 70 -11.20 8.91 1.71
N GLY A 71 -11.96 9.23 2.77
CA GLY A 71 -12.92 8.33 3.39
C GLY A 71 -14.06 7.90 2.46
N GLU A 72 -14.56 8.80 1.60
CA GLU A 72 -15.58 8.47 0.60
C GLU A 72 -15.05 7.50 -0.45
N PHE A 73 -13.83 7.73 -0.94
CA PHE A 73 -13.17 6.83 -1.90
C PHE A 73 -13.00 5.42 -1.32
N LEU A 74 -12.41 5.30 -0.14
CA LEU A 74 -12.20 4.00 0.51
C LEU A 74 -13.53 3.33 0.90
N GLY A 75 -14.47 4.07 1.48
CA GLY A 75 -15.78 3.54 1.87
C GLY A 75 -16.55 2.97 0.69
N LYS A 76 -16.52 3.64 -0.47
CA LYS A 76 -17.12 3.14 -1.70
C LYS A 76 -16.45 1.87 -2.20
N ALA A 77 -15.12 1.81 -2.18
CA ALA A 77 -14.34 0.65 -2.59
C ALA A 77 -14.62 -0.56 -1.69
N VAL A 78 -14.58 -0.37 -0.37
CA VAL A 78 -14.88 -1.43 0.62
C VAL A 78 -16.32 -1.92 0.49
N LYS A 79 -17.29 -1.01 0.34
CA LYS A 79 -18.69 -1.37 0.13
C LYS A 79 -18.87 -2.26 -1.10
N THR A 80 -18.25 -1.87 -2.21
CA THR A 80 -18.33 -2.63 -3.45
C THR A 80 -17.66 -4.00 -3.31
N TRP A 81 -16.47 -4.05 -2.72
CA TRP A 81 -15.76 -5.31 -2.48
C TRP A 81 -16.57 -6.28 -1.61
N LEU A 82 -17.06 -5.83 -0.44
CA LEU A 82 -17.83 -6.68 0.46
C LEU A 82 -19.15 -7.16 -0.14
N HIS A 83 -19.80 -6.31 -0.96
CA HIS A 83 -21.01 -6.72 -1.67
C HIS A 83 -20.74 -7.84 -2.68
N HIS A 84 -19.72 -7.68 -3.51
CA HIS A 84 -19.40 -8.66 -4.56
C HIS A 84 -18.73 -9.92 -4.03
N ASP A 85 -17.89 -9.80 -3.01
CA ASP A 85 -17.12 -10.92 -2.48
C ASP A 85 -17.87 -11.77 -1.46
N ALA A 86 -18.52 -11.11 -0.51
CA ALA A 86 -19.15 -11.77 0.64
C ALA A 86 -20.67 -11.59 0.69
N GLN A 87 -21.27 -10.88 -0.27
CA GLN A 87 -22.69 -10.49 -0.29
C GLN A 87 -23.11 -9.78 1.01
N LYS A 88 -22.20 -9.04 1.62
CA LYS A 88 -22.43 -8.30 2.86
C LYS A 88 -22.65 -6.81 2.57
N GLN A 89 -23.47 -6.20 3.41
CA GLN A 89 -23.69 -4.76 3.38
C GLN A 89 -22.77 -4.08 4.40
N LEU A 90 -22.07 -3.04 3.96
CA LEU A 90 -21.31 -2.15 4.83
C LEU A 90 -22.28 -1.26 5.62
N LYS A 91 -22.29 -1.37 6.95
CA LYS A 91 -23.12 -0.54 7.84
C LYS A 91 -22.41 0.73 8.30
N SER A 92 -21.12 0.62 8.59
CA SER A 92 -20.26 1.72 9.00
C SER A 92 -18.85 1.53 8.47
N PHE A 93 -18.12 2.61 8.31
CA PHE A 93 -16.74 2.62 7.87
C PHE A 93 -15.96 3.68 8.65
N GLU A 94 -14.82 3.30 9.17
CA GLU A 94 -13.91 4.17 9.91
C GLU A 94 -12.47 3.90 9.48
N ILE A 95 -11.70 4.95 9.28
CA ILE A 95 -10.26 4.87 9.04
C ILE A 95 -9.56 4.96 10.39
N ILE A 96 -8.99 3.84 10.86
CA ILE A 96 -8.28 3.79 12.14
C ILE A 96 -6.96 4.56 12.06
N LYS A 97 -6.18 4.31 11.00
CA LYS A 97 -4.92 4.98 10.69
C LYS A 97 -4.69 5.04 9.19
N CYS A 98 -4.08 6.12 8.74
CA CYS A 98 -3.63 6.26 7.37
C CYS A 98 -2.29 6.99 7.37
N TRP A 99 -1.32 6.46 6.65
CA TRP A 99 0.01 7.07 6.56
C TRP A 99 0.62 6.89 5.16
N ILE A 100 1.56 7.73 4.84
CA ILE A 100 2.35 7.64 3.61
C ILE A 100 3.77 7.20 3.94
N VAL A 101 4.25 6.21 3.21
CA VAL A 101 5.60 5.67 3.30
C VAL A 101 6.44 6.26 2.17
N ARG A 102 7.57 6.86 2.52
CA ARG A 102 8.62 7.29 1.60
C ARG A 102 9.77 6.31 1.70
N GLN A 103 9.86 5.41 0.74
CA GLN A 103 10.89 4.37 0.67
C GLN A 103 11.97 4.75 -0.34
N PHE A 104 13.22 4.61 0.06
CA PHE A 104 14.40 4.83 -0.76
C PHE A 104 15.20 3.54 -0.93
N LYS A 105 16.28 3.62 -1.68
CA LYS A 105 17.22 2.51 -1.95
C LYS A 105 17.59 1.73 -0.68
N ASN A 106 17.50 0.40 -0.77
CA ASN A 106 17.79 -0.55 0.29
C ASN A 106 16.85 -0.50 1.53
N GLU A 107 15.87 0.37 1.54
CA GLU A 107 14.83 0.39 2.57
C GLU A 107 13.76 -0.65 2.28
N TYR A 108 13.12 -1.18 3.33
CA TYR A 108 12.12 -2.24 3.22
C TYR A 108 11.17 -2.24 4.42
N ASN A 109 10.00 -2.85 4.25
CA ASN A 109 9.13 -3.19 5.36
C ASN A 109 9.20 -4.71 5.59
N PRO A 110 9.61 -5.17 6.78
CA PRO A 110 9.62 -6.60 7.11
C PRO A 110 8.20 -7.17 7.11
N THR A 111 8.08 -8.48 7.17
CA THR A 111 6.79 -9.14 7.24
C THR A 111 6.03 -8.73 8.51
N HIS A 112 4.84 -8.19 8.36
CA HIS A 112 3.98 -7.70 9.43
C HIS A 112 2.50 -7.79 9.04
N TRP A 113 1.62 -7.37 9.94
CA TRP A 113 0.17 -7.19 9.74
C TRP A 113 -0.32 -5.95 10.50
N HIS A 114 -1.56 -5.56 10.27
CA HIS A 114 -2.16 -4.38 10.91
C HIS A 114 -3.36 -4.73 11.78
N GLY A 115 -3.76 -3.81 12.66
CA GLY A 115 -5.03 -3.87 13.37
C GLY A 115 -6.22 -3.49 12.47
N GLY A 116 -7.45 -3.69 12.98
CA GLY A 116 -8.69 -3.41 12.25
C GLY A 116 -9.25 -4.63 11.53
N HIS A 117 -10.02 -4.43 10.46
CA HIS A 117 -10.63 -5.49 9.66
C HIS A 117 -10.06 -5.55 8.24
N ILE A 118 -9.71 -4.42 7.69
CA ILE A 118 -9.22 -4.24 6.32
C ILE A 118 -7.97 -3.38 6.36
N SER A 119 -6.98 -3.77 5.59
CA SER A 119 -5.80 -2.97 5.28
C SER A 119 -5.82 -2.56 3.81
N GLY A 120 -5.10 -1.49 3.50
CA GLY A 120 -4.92 -1.03 2.14
C GLY A 120 -3.47 -0.66 1.86
N ALA A 121 -3.08 -0.75 0.60
CA ALA A 121 -1.80 -0.24 0.11
C ALA A 121 -1.96 0.30 -1.31
N GLY A 122 -1.54 1.54 -1.53
CA GLY A 122 -1.60 2.20 -2.83
C GLY A 122 -0.26 2.83 -3.21
N PHE A 123 -0.05 3.07 -4.51
CA PHE A 123 1.22 3.58 -5.03
C PHE A 123 1.03 4.98 -5.62
N LEU A 124 1.72 5.95 -5.04
CA LEU A 124 1.62 7.38 -5.40
C LEU A 124 2.79 7.83 -6.27
N LYS A 125 3.96 7.19 -6.10
CA LYS A 125 5.16 7.49 -6.86
C LYS A 125 6.00 6.22 -6.96
N VAL A 126 6.49 5.92 -8.15
CA VAL A 126 7.31 4.73 -8.41
C VAL A 126 8.52 5.16 -9.23
N PRO A 127 9.75 4.78 -8.84
CA PRO A 127 10.95 5.02 -9.62
C PRO A 127 10.81 4.46 -11.04
N LYS A 128 11.44 5.13 -12.01
CA LYS A 128 11.48 4.65 -13.41
C LYS A 128 12.11 3.26 -13.52
N SER A 129 13.06 2.96 -12.65
CA SER A 129 13.63 1.62 -12.51
C SER A 129 13.79 1.31 -11.03
N LEU A 130 13.42 0.11 -10.62
CA LEU A 130 13.63 -0.41 -9.27
C LEU A 130 14.93 -1.23 -9.17
N GLY A 131 15.74 -1.21 -10.23
CA GLY A 131 17.01 -1.91 -10.33
C GLY A 131 16.85 -3.36 -10.84
N GLU A 132 17.96 -4.06 -10.90
CA GLU A 132 18.02 -5.43 -11.36
C GLU A 132 18.05 -6.43 -10.20
N SER A 133 17.65 -7.67 -10.47
CA SER A 133 17.70 -8.74 -9.50
C SER A 133 19.13 -9.04 -9.06
N THR A 134 19.35 -9.01 -7.75
CA THR A 134 20.60 -9.51 -7.14
C THR A 134 20.56 -11.01 -6.88
N GLN A 135 19.43 -11.65 -7.11
CA GLN A 135 19.33 -13.11 -7.03
C GLN A 135 19.99 -13.71 -8.27
N GLN A 136 21.08 -14.41 -8.06
CA GLN A 136 21.81 -15.04 -9.16
C GLN A 136 20.89 -15.92 -10.01
N LYS A 137 21.00 -15.76 -11.32
CA LYS A 137 20.52 -16.61 -12.47
C LYS A 137 19.23 -17.44 -12.33
N LYS A 138 18.74 -17.75 -11.16
CA LYS A 138 17.58 -18.66 -10.94
C LYS A 138 16.25 -17.94 -10.70
N SER A 139 16.25 -16.67 -10.38
CA SER A 139 15.02 -15.92 -10.21
C SER A 139 14.60 -15.29 -11.52
N LYS A 140 13.47 -15.73 -12.02
CA LYS A 140 12.91 -15.24 -13.28
C LYS A 140 12.29 -13.85 -13.19
N LYS A 141 12.11 -13.29 -11.99
CA LYS A 141 11.44 -12.01 -11.80
C LYS A 141 12.04 -11.25 -10.62
N TYR A 142 12.52 -10.06 -10.87
CA TYR A 142 12.94 -9.11 -9.85
C TYR A 142 11.75 -8.67 -8.99
N ARG A 143 11.96 -8.50 -7.68
CA ARG A 143 10.92 -8.14 -6.72
C ARG A 143 11.19 -6.82 -6.00
N GLY A 144 12.20 -6.08 -6.40
CA GLY A 144 12.54 -4.81 -5.76
C GLY A 144 11.34 -3.86 -5.74
N GLY A 145 11.08 -3.26 -4.57
CA GLY A 145 9.94 -2.38 -4.35
C GLY A 145 8.57 -3.04 -4.40
N SER A 146 8.48 -4.36 -4.67
CA SER A 146 7.19 -5.08 -4.71
C SER A 146 6.59 -5.23 -3.32
N LEU A 147 5.28 -5.12 -3.24
CA LEU A 147 4.47 -5.56 -2.11
C LEU A 147 4.22 -7.07 -2.27
N GLN A 148 4.50 -7.85 -1.24
CA GLN A 148 4.14 -9.26 -1.20
C GLN A 148 3.11 -9.51 -0.11
N LEU A 149 1.98 -10.10 -0.49
CA LEU A 149 0.98 -10.63 0.43
C LEU A 149 1.23 -12.12 0.64
N ILE A 150 1.02 -12.60 1.87
CA ILE A 150 1.36 -13.97 2.30
C ILE A 150 0.17 -14.59 3.02
N HIS A 151 -0.23 -15.80 2.60
CA HIS A 151 -1.30 -16.54 3.25
C HIS A 151 -1.09 -18.05 3.15
N GLY A 152 -1.18 -18.73 4.30
CA GLY A 152 -1.12 -20.19 4.37
C GLY A 152 0.20 -20.81 3.89
N ALA A 153 0.16 -22.10 3.57
CA ALA A 153 1.27 -22.87 3.02
C ALA A 153 1.10 -23.06 1.50
N ARG A 154 2.21 -23.11 0.78
CA ARG A 154 2.21 -23.41 -0.64
C ARG A 154 1.75 -24.84 -0.89
N MET A 155 0.75 -25.00 -1.75
CA MET A 155 0.29 -26.28 -2.27
C MET A 155 0.38 -26.28 -3.80
N PHE A 156 0.23 -27.45 -4.44
CA PHE A 156 0.32 -27.53 -5.91
C PHE A 156 -0.85 -26.79 -6.61
N THR A 157 -1.99 -26.66 -5.92
CA THR A 157 -3.19 -25.98 -6.43
C THR A 157 -3.33 -24.54 -5.95
N CYS A 158 -2.53 -24.09 -4.97
CA CYS A 158 -2.67 -22.77 -4.35
C CYS A 158 -1.31 -22.17 -4.00
N PRO A 159 -0.97 -20.98 -4.51
CA PRO A 159 0.20 -20.24 -4.05
C PRO A 159 0.01 -19.74 -2.62
N SER A 160 1.10 -19.58 -1.87
CA SER A 160 1.10 -18.95 -0.55
C SER A 160 1.45 -17.46 -0.60
N THR A 161 1.86 -16.94 -1.75
CA THR A 161 2.28 -15.55 -1.91
C THR A 161 1.72 -14.93 -3.16
N LEU A 162 1.33 -13.66 -3.07
CA LEU A 162 1.04 -12.79 -4.20
C LEU A 162 2.06 -11.65 -4.21
N ASN A 163 2.77 -11.48 -5.32
CA ASN A 163 3.69 -10.37 -5.51
C ASN A 163 3.01 -9.31 -6.39
N ILE A 164 2.98 -8.10 -5.89
CA ILE A 164 2.39 -6.94 -6.55
C ILE A 164 3.54 -5.99 -6.91
N THR A 165 3.78 -5.85 -8.21
CA THR A 165 4.70 -4.82 -8.72
C THR A 165 4.03 -3.47 -8.58
N PRO A 166 4.68 -2.45 -8.00
CA PRO A 166 4.06 -1.15 -7.82
C PRO A 166 3.83 -0.46 -9.17
N GLU A 167 2.60 0.02 -9.35
CA GLU A 167 2.19 0.88 -10.48
C GLU A 167 1.46 2.08 -9.89
N VAL A 168 1.81 3.30 -10.35
CA VAL A 168 1.17 4.53 -9.85
C VAL A 168 -0.33 4.48 -10.14
N GLY A 169 -1.12 4.76 -9.10
CA GLY A 169 -2.59 4.73 -9.18
C GLY A 169 -3.23 3.42 -8.73
N ASP A 170 -2.47 2.32 -8.68
CA ASP A 170 -2.99 1.07 -8.11
C ASP A 170 -3.19 1.19 -6.60
N PHE A 171 -4.34 0.72 -6.12
CA PHE A 171 -4.63 0.59 -4.70
C PHE A 171 -5.24 -0.78 -4.43
N TYR A 172 -4.71 -1.47 -3.43
CA TYR A 172 -5.13 -2.80 -3.03
C TYR A 172 -5.75 -2.77 -1.64
N LEU A 173 -6.93 -3.40 -1.49
CA LEU A 173 -7.57 -3.68 -0.21
C LEU A 173 -7.48 -5.18 0.08
N PHE A 174 -7.15 -5.53 1.31
CA PHE A 174 -7.01 -6.92 1.75
C PHE A 174 -7.37 -7.05 3.24
N PRO A 175 -7.72 -8.26 3.71
CA PRO A 175 -7.95 -8.49 5.13
C PRO A 175 -6.72 -8.11 5.95
N ASN A 176 -6.93 -7.44 7.09
CA ASN A 176 -5.86 -6.93 7.96
C ASN A 176 -4.87 -7.99 8.45
N TYR A 177 -5.34 -9.23 8.60
CA TYR A 177 -4.52 -10.35 9.08
C TYR A 177 -3.60 -10.95 8.00
N LEU A 178 -3.74 -10.56 6.73
CA LEU A 178 -2.78 -10.97 5.71
C LEU A 178 -1.42 -10.39 6.00
N MET A 179 -0.47 -11.27 6.26
CA MET A 179 0.92 -10.88 6.42
C MET A 179 1.45 -10.31 5.10
N HIS A 180 2.21 -9.25 5.19
CA HIS A 180 2.77 -8.62 4.01
C HIS A 180 4.13 -8.00 4.29
N THR A 181 4.89 -7.82 3.23
CA THR A 181 6.24 -7.25 3.24
C THR A 181 6.46 -6.41 2.00
N VAL A 182 7.34 -5.43 2.08
CA VAL A 182 7.81 -4.67 0.92
C VAL A 182 9.29 -4.91 0.74
N PHE A 183 9.66 -5.39 -0.46
CA PHE A 183 11.05 -5.68 -0.77
C PHE A 183 11.87 -4.40 -0.97
N PRO A 184 13.14 -4.39 -0.57
CA PRO A 184 14.06 -3.32 -0.93
C PRO A 184 14.27 -3.27 -2.45
N PHE A 185 14.58 -2.09 -2.95
CA PHE A 185 15.01 -1.89 -4.34
C PHE A 185 16.42 -1.26 -4.38
N LYS A 186 17.03 -1.24 -5.56
CA LYS A 186 18.43 -0.85 -5.77
C LYS A 186 18.58 0.04 -7.00
N ASP A 187 19.78 0.53 -7.15
CA ASP A 187 20.27 1.22 -8.37
C ASP A 187 19.51 2.49 -8.75
N THR A 188 18.78 3.07 -7.79
CA THR A 188 18.15 4.37 -7.94
C THR A 188 18.05 5.08 -6.59
N GLU A 189 18.22 6.38 -6.60
CA GLU A 189 17.97 7.25 -5.44
C GLU A 189 16.56 7.88 -5.50
N GLU A 190 15.77 7.53 -6.54
CA GLU A 190 14.39 8.00 -6.66
C GLU A 190 13.51 7.43 -5.55
N GLU A 191 12.55 8.23 -5.10
CA GLU A 191 11.57 7.87 -4.08
C GLU A 191 10.50 6.93 -4.63
N ARG A 192 10.23 5.83 -3.91
CA ARG A 192 8.97 5.09 -4.00
C ARG A 192 8.05 5.57 -2.88
N ARG A 193 6.86 6.06 -3.24
CA ARG A 193 5.86 6.56 -2.30
C ARG A 193 4.62 5.70 -2.33
N SER A 194 4.18 5.24 -1.15
CA SER A 194 2.94 4.45 -1.00
C SER A 194 2.11 4.96 0.18
N ILE A 195 0.83 4.62 0.18
CA ILE A 195 -0.15 4.96 1.21
C ILE A 195 -0.81 3.68 1.70
#